data_b76038dd4ae6bcc95ce530c9aa584510
#
_entry.id   b76038dd4ae6bcc95ce530c9aa584510
#
_cell.length_a   1.000
_cell.length_b   1.000
_cell.length_c   1.000
_cell.angle_alpha   90.00
_cell.angle_beta   90.00
_cell.angle_gamma   90.00
#
_symmetry.space_group_name_H-M   'P 1'
#
loop_
_entity.id
_entity.type
_entity.pdbx_description
1 polymer ?
#
loop_
_entity_poly.entity_id
_entity_poly.type
_entity_poly.pdbx_seq_one_letter_code
_entity_poly.pdbx_strand_id
1 'polypeptide(L)'
;MAKIVVITSGKGGVGKTTTSASFASGLALRGHKTAVLDFDVGLRNLDLIMGCERRVVYDFVNVINKEATLKQALIKDKHTENLYVLPASQTRDKDALTSEGVERVLNELKESFDYVICDSPAGIEKGAMMALYFADEAIVVTNPEVSSVRDSDRILGILQAKSKRAEDGAEPVTEHLLITRYSPKRVQLGEMLSVEDVQEILRVPLIGVIPESEQVLQASNSGSPVVHANGSDVAEAYKDVVARFLGEEHQIRFTEVEKRGFFQRLFRN
;
A
#
# COMPACT_ATOMS: atom_id res chain seq x y z
N MET A 1 -17.71 9.14 -6.95
CA MET A 1 -17.78 7.77 -6.41
C MET A 1 -16.43 7.43 -5.79
N ALA A 2 -16.42 6.84 -4.60
CA ALA A 2 -15.17 6.40 -3.97
C ALA A 2 -14.42 5.39 -4.85
N LYS A 3 -13.09 5.43 -4.79
CA LYS A 3 -12.21 4.50 -5.50
C LYS A 3 -11.68 3.43 -4.54
N ILE A 4 -11.77 2.17 -4.93
CA ILE A 4 -11.09 1.06 -4.26
C ILE A 4 -9.69 0.93 -4.86
N VAL A 5 -8.66 1.12 -4.01
CA VAL A 5 -7.25 1.00 -4.40
C VAL A 5 -6.63 -0.18 -3.65
N VAL A 6 -6.19 -1.19 -4.36
CA VAL A 6 -5.49 -2.32 -3.75
C VAL A 6 -3.98 -2.06 -3.73
N ILE A 7 -3.36 -2.29 -2.57
CA ILE A 7 -1.89 -2.33 -2.43
C ILE A 7 -1.48 -3.79 -2.41
N THR A 8 -0.78 -4.23 -3.44
CA THR A 8 -0.50 -5.65 -3.67
C THR A 8 0.94 -5.93 -4.08
N SER A 9 1.35 -7.19 -4.00
CA SER A 9 2.66 -7.65 -4.49
C SER A 9 2.68 -9.16 -4.67
N GLY A 10 3.53 -9.65 -5.54
CA GLY A 10 3.76 -11.08 -5.69
C GLY A 10 4.57 -11.71 -4.54
N LYS A 11 5.35 -10.90 -3.78
CA LYS A 11 6.30 -11.39 -2.77
C LYS A 11 6.03 -10.79 -1.39
N GLY A 12 6.26 -11.57 -0.33
CA GLY A 12 6.19 -11.10 1.05
C GLY A 12 7.35 -10.15 1.40
N GLY A 13 7.12 -9.24 2.37
CA GLY A 13 8.18 -8.39 2.92
C GLY A 13 8.63 -7.21 2.03
N VAL A 14 7.97 -6.95 0.90
CA VAL A 14 8.30 -5.81 0.03
C VAL A 14 7.77 -4.46 0.53
N GLY A 15 7.03 -4.40 1.62
CA GLY A 15 6.54 -3.16 2.23
C GLY A 15 5.10 -2.78 1.87
N LYS A 16 4.23 -3.74 1.52
CA LYS A 16 2.80 -3.47 1.24
C LYS A 16 2.09 -2.75 2.38
N THR A 17 2.06 -3.35 3.56
CA THR A 17 1.36 -2.79 4.72
C THR A 17 1.90 -1.41 5.12
N THR A 18 3.23 -1.21 5.05
CA THR A 18 3.85 0.11 5.22
C THR A 18 3.35 1.11 4.17
N THR A 19 3.24 0.65 2.92
CA THR A 19 2.71 1.47 1.82
C THR A 19 1.24 1.76 2.02
N SER A 20 0.42 0.78 2.38
CA SER A 20 -1.01 0.94 2.65
C SER A 20 -1.26 1.98 3.74
N ALA A 21 -0.54 1.87 4.87
CA ALA A 21 -0.62 2.81 5.97
C ALA A 21 -0.17 4.23 5.57
N SER A 22 0.99 4.35 4.90
CA SER A 22 1.57 5.65 4.54
C SER A 22 0.80 6.33 3.40
N PHE A 23 0.32 5.56 2.43
CA PHE A 23 -0.46 6.06 1.31
C PHE A 23 -1.85 6.53 1.76
N ALA A 24 -2.56 5.72 2.57
CA ALA A 24 -3.85 6.10 3.14
C ALA A 24 -3.75 7.35 4.02
N SER A 25 -2.71 7.41 4.88
CA SER A 25 -2.44 8.61 5.70
C SER A 25 -2.14 9.82 4.82
N GLY A 26 -1.35 9.65 3.76
CA GLY A 26 -1.02 10.72 2.83
C GLY A 26 -2.25 11.29 2.10
N LEU A 27 -3.18 10.44 1.65
CA LEU A 27 -4.45 10.87 1.07
C LEU A 27 -5.30 11.64 2.09
N ALA A 28 -5.38 11.14 3.31
CA ALA A 28 -6.14 11.81 4.38
C ALA A 28 -5.53 13.16 4.79
N LEU A 29 -4.20 13.29 4.81
CA LEU A 29 -3.48 14.56 5.00
C LEU A 29 -3.78 15.58 3.88
N ARG A 30 -4.14 15.12 2.69
CA ARG A 30 -4.58 15.95 1.55
C ARG A 30 -6.09 16.29 1.61
N GLY A 31 -6.77 15.91 2.69
CA GLY A 31 -8.18 16.20 2.92
C GLY A 31 -9.17 15.16 2.42
N HIS A 32 -8.70 14.08 1.80
CA HIS A 32 -9.57 13.01 1.31
C HIS A 32 -9.98 12.07 2.44
N LYS A 33 -11.28 11.82 2.57
CA LYS A 33 -11.78 10.87 3.56
C LYS A 33 -11.43 9.44 3.13
N THR A 34 -10.56 8.79 3.88
CA THR A 34 -9.92 7.54 3.49
C THR A 34 -10.17 6.44 4.52
N ALA A 35 -10.55 5.25 4.05
CA ALA A 35 -10.55 4.03 4.84
C ALA A 35 -9.43 3.11 4.38
N VAL A 36 -8.71 2.48 5.31
CA VAL A 36 -7.72 1.44 5.02
C VAL A 36 -8.14 0.13 5.67
N LEU A 37 -8.20 -0.95 4.87
CA LEU A 37 -8.68 -2.27 5.25
C LEU A 37 -7.55 -3.28 5.19
N ASP A 38 -7.45 -4.13 6.19
CA ASP A 38 -6.50 -5.24 6.23
C ASP A 38 -7.16 -6.55 5.77
N PHE A 39 -6.69 -7.09 4.64
CA PHE A 39 -7.15 -8.38 4.10
C PHE A 39 -6.29 -9.57 4.56
N ASP A 40 -5.25 -9.34 5.38
CA ASP A 40 -4.37 -10.39 5.89
C ASP A 40 -4.93 -11.05 7.15
N VAL A 41 -6.05 -11.76 6.98
CA VAL A 41 -6.73 -12.49 8.05
C VAL A 41 -5.79 -13.53 8.66
N GLY A 42 -5.66 -13.49 9.98
CA GLY A 42 -4.79 -14.35 10.78
C GLY A 42 -3.46 -13.70 11.20
N LEU A 43 -2.90 -12.77 10.44
CA LEU A 43 -1.65 -12.08 10.80
C LEU A 43 -1.86 -10.68 11.40
N ARG A 44 -2.79 -9.90 10.86
CA ARG A 44 -3.17 -8.57 11.36
C ARG A 44 -1.96 -7.67 11.69
N ASN A 45 -1.39 -7.04 10.67
CA ASN A 45 -0.21 -6.19 10.82
C ASN A 45 -0.51 -4.69 10.65
N LEU A 46 -1.60 -4.34 9.97
CA LEU A 46 -1.91 -2.95 9.64
C LEU A 46 -2.18 -2.11 10.90
N ASP A 47 -2.95 -2.63 11.84
CA ASP A 47 -3.30 -1.95 13.09
C ASP A 47 -2.09 -1.68 13.98
N LEU A 48 -1.06 -2.53 13.95
CA LEU A 48 0.22 -2.30 14.63
C LEU A 48 0.94 -1.09 14.03
N ILE A 49 1.06 -1.03 12.69
CA ILE A 49 1.70 0.09 11.98
C ILE A 49 0.91 1.40 12.20
N MET A 50 -0.42 1.29 12.31
CA MET A 50 -1.32 2.43 12.57
C MET A 50 -1.42 2.79 14.07
N GLY A 51 -0.81 2.00 14.97
CA GLY A 51 -0.84 2.21 16.43
C GLY A 51 -2.25 2.20 17.02
N CYS A 52 -3.13 1.37 16.47
CA CYS A 52 -4.51 1.24 16.93
C CYS A 52 -4.88 -0.17 17.42
N GLU A 53 -3.91 -1.07 17.59
CA GLU A 53 -4.08 -2.47 17.96
C GLU A 53 -4.87 -2.68 19.27
N ARG A 54 -4.70 -1.76 20.23
CA ARG A 54 -5.42 -1.80 21.53
C ARG A 54 -6.84 -1.25 21.48
N ARG A 55 -7.24 -0.69 20.34
CA ARG A 55 -8.57 -0.10 20.13
C ARG A 55 -9.50 -1.00 19.32
N VAL A 56 -9.00 -2.15 18.87
CA VAL A 56 -9.76 -3.12 18.09
C VAL A 56 -10.73 -3.86 19.00
N VAL A 57 -12.02 -3.64 18.78
CA VAL A 57 -13.14 -4.36 19.45
C VAL A 57 -13.79 -5.31 18.45
N TYR A 58 -14.02 -4.84 17.24
CA TYR A 58 -14.56 -5.60 16.12
C TYR A 58 -13.62 -5.49 14.92
N ASP A 59 -13.62 -6.49 14.08
CA ASP A 59 -12.77 -6.62 12.91
C ASP A 59 -13.58 -6.76 11.61
N PHE A 60 -12.91 -6.85 10.49
CA PHE A 60 -13.52 -6.97 9.18
C PHE A 60 -14.42 -8.21 9.07
N VAL A 61 -14.03 -9.34 9.66
CA VAL A 61 -14.82 -10.58 9.63
C VAL A 61 -16.11 -10.44 10.45
N ASN A 62 -16.07 -9.74 11.59
CA ASN A 62 -17.29 -9.46 12.35
C ASN A 62 -18.32 -8.66 11.53
N VAL A 63 -17.85 -7.71 10.70
CA VAL A 63 -18.74 -6.95 9.81
C VAL A 63 -19.29 -7.84 8.69
N ILE A 64 -18.44 -8.68 8.07
CA ILE A 64 -18.86 -9.64 7.05
C ILE A 64 -19.95 -10.57 7.59
N ASN A 65 -19.78 -11.08 8.81
CA ASN A 65 -20.73 -11.99 9.45
C ASN A 65 -21.96 -11.29 10.05
N LYS A 66 -22.06 -9.94 9.97
CA LYS A 66 -23.12 -9.14 10.59
C LYS A 66 -23.15 -9.23 12.13
N GLU A 67 -22.01 -9.60 12.74
CA GLU A 67 -21.82 -9.61 14.20
C GLU A 67 -21.59 -8.18 14.74
N ALA A 68 -21.14 -7.26 13.87
CA ALA A 68 -20.98 -5.83 14.13
C ALA A 68 -21.34 -5.00 12.89
N THR A 69 -21.72 -3.75 13.12
CA THR A 69 -21.87 -2.77 12.03
C THR A 69 -20.49 -2.24 11.59
N LEU A 70 -20.40 -1.77 10.35
CA LEU A 70 -19.17 -1.12 9.85
C LEU A 70 -18.73 0.04 10.76
N LYS A 71 -19.70 0.86 11.23
CA LYS A 71 -19.42 1.99 12.13
C LYS A 71 -18.80 1.55 13.48
N GLN A 72 -19.16 0.37 13.99
CA GLN A 72 -18.60 -0.17 15.24
C GLN A 72 -17.18 -0.73 15.05
N ALA A 73 -16.86 -1.25 13.87
CA ALA A 73 -15.56 -1.84 13.55
C ALA A 73 -14.54 -0.83 13.04
N LEU A 74 -14.97 0.27 12.42
CA LEU A 74 -14.09 1.33 11.94
C LEU A 74 -13.44 2.09 13.10
N ILE A 75 -12.11 2.14 13.09
CA ILE A 75 -11.31 2.86 14.07
C ILE A 75 -10.84 4.17 13.44
N LYS A 76 -11.30 5.31 13.95
CA LYS A 76 -10.77 6.61 13.51
C LYS A 76 -9.30 6.73 13.94
N ASP A 77 -8.43 7.12 13.01
CA ASP A 77 -7.03 7.36 13.33
C ASP A 77 -6.87 8.50 14.35
N LYS A 78 -5.82 8.40 15.18
CA LYS A 78 -5.55 9.38 16.24
C LYS A 78 -4.71 10.56 15.77
N HIS A 79 -4.00 10.40 14.65
CA HIS A 79 -3.06 11.38 14.11
C HIS A 79 -3.62 12.13 12.91
N THR A 80 -4.52 11.49 12.15
CA THR A 80 -5.02 12.01 10.86
C THR A 80 -6.55 12.03 10.86
N GLU A 81 -7.14 13.22 10.73
CA GLU A 81 -8.58 13.43 10.97
C GLU A 81 -9.49 12.61 10.05
N ASN A 82 -9.16 12.52 8.78
CA ASN A 82 -9.99 11.88 7.76
C ASN A 82 -9.64 10.42 7.49
N LEU A 83 -8.87 9.78 8.39
CA LEU A 83 -8.39 8.41 8.23
C LEU A 83 -9.11 7.45 9.18
N TYR A 84 -9.53 6.30 8.63
CA TYR A 84 -10.18 5.23 9.36
C TYR A 84 -9.55 3.88 9.01
N VAL A 85 -9.44 3.00 9.99
CA VAL A 85 -8.84 1.67 9.86
C VAL A 85 -9.90 0.61 10.11
N LEU A 86 -10.01 -0.38 9.22
CA LEU A 86 -10.77 -1.59 9.45
C LEU A 86 -9.78 -2.77 9.55
N PRO A 87 -9.49 -3.25 10.77
CA PRO A 87 -8.48 -4.28 10.98
C PRO A 87 -8.94 -5.65 10.51
N ALA A 88 -7.99 -6.52 10.15
CA ALA A 88 -8.24 -7.93 9.91
C ALA A 88 -8.56 -8.68 11.21
N SER A 89 -9.15 -9.87 11.10
CA SER A 89 -9.32 -10.79 12.24
C SER A 89 -8.04 -11.54 12.55
N GLN A 90 -7.72 -11.69 13.82
CA GLN A 90 -6.62 -12.55 14.31
C GLN A 90 -7.05 -13.98 14.55
N THR A 91 -8.33 -14.23 14.82
CA THR A 91 -8.85 -15.50 15.34
C THR A 91 -9.66 -16.30 14.34
N ARG A 92 -9.92 -15.73 13.16
CA ARG A 92 -10.68 -16.36 12.09
C ARG A 92 -9.76 -16.83 10.96
N ASP A 93 -10.22 -17.84 10.25
CA ASP A 93 -9.52 -18.33 9.06
C ASP A 93 -9.79 -17.45 7.83
N LYS A 94 -8.91 -17.52 6.85
CA LYS A 94 -9.03 -16.81 5.56
C LYS A 94 -10.34 -17.14 4.83
N ASP A 95 -10.95 -18.30 5.14
CA ASP A 95 -12.24 -18.71 4.58
C ASP A 95 -13.43 -17.88 5.07
N ALA A 96 -13.25 -17.11 6.14
CA ALA A 96 -14.27 -16.19 6.64
C ALA A 96 -14.51 -14.98 5.70
N LEU A 97 -13.58 -14.69 4.77
CA LEU A 97 -13.79 -13.70 3.71
C LEU A 97 -14.66 -14.31 2.60
N THR A 98 -15.97 -14.01 2.64
CA THR A 98 -16.90 -14.37 1.55
C THR A 98 -16.99 -13.22 0.55
N SER A 99 -17.17 -13.55 -0.74
CA SER A 99 -17.25 -12.55 -1.82
C SER A 99 -18.41 -11.58 -1.59
N GLU A 100 -19.59 -12.09 -1.26
CA GLU A 100 -20.79 -11.30 -0.98
C GLU A 100 -20.60 -10.39 0.25
N GLY A 101 -19.92 -10.91 1.30
CA GLY A 101 -19.63 -10.15 2.50
C GLY A 101 -18.66 -9.01 2.25
N VAL A 102 -17.58 -9.27 1.53
CA VAL A 102 -16.58 -8.28 1.13
C VAL A 102 -17.22 -7.22 0.24
N GLU A 103 -17.95 -7.62 -0.81
CA GLU A 103 -18.64 -6.70 -1.72
C GLU A 103 -19.59 -5.76 -0.98
N ARG A 104 -20.39 -6.30 -0.06
CA ARG A 104 -21.29 -5.49 0.77
C ARG A 104 -20.56 -4.45 1.60
N VAL A 105 -19.46 -4.83 2.26
CA VAL A 105 -18.69 -3.90 3.09
C VAL A 105 -18.01 -2.83 2.23
N LEU A 106 -17.44 -3.20 1.09
CA LEU A 106 -16.82 -2.26 0.16
C LEU A 106 -17.85 -1.27 -0.41
N ASN A 107 -19.06 -1.72 -0.74
CA ASN A 107 -20.13 -0.85 -1.21
C ASN A 107 -20.59 0.14 -0.11
N GLU A 108 -20.73 -0.31 1.15
CA GLU A 108 -21.06 0.57 2.27
C GLU A 108 -19.95 1.63 2.52
N LEU A 109 -18.68 1.24 2.37
CA LEU A 109 -17.56 2.18 2.45
C LEU A 109 -17.58 3.20 1.32
N LYS A 110 -17.91 2.79 0.09
CA LYS A 110 -18.01 3.69 -1.07
C LYS A 110 -19.03 4.81 -0.88
N GLU A 111 -20.04 4.65 -0.04
CA GLU A 111 -21.03 5.69 0.26
C GLU A 111 -20.46 6.80 1.15
N SER A 112 -19.42 6.51 1.92
CA SER A 112 -18.96 7.37 3.01
C SER A 112 -17.53 7.89 2.88
N PHE A 113 -16.74 7.34 1.97
CA PHE A 113 -15.31 7.66 1.79
C PHE A 113 -15.00 8.09 0.36
N ASP A 114 -13.89 8.81 0.17
CA ASP A 114 -13.35 9.16 -1.15
C ASP A 114 -12.45 8.02 -1.68
N TYR A 115 -11.69 7.40 -0.78
CA TYR A 115 -10.78 6.30 -1.08
C TYR A 115 -10.92 5.15 -0.08
N VAL A 116 -10.89 3.93 -0.60
CA VAL A 116 -10.87 2.68 0.17
C VAL A 116 -9.60 1.93 -0.20
N ILE A 117 -8.62 1.92 0.70
CA ILE A 117 -7.32 1.29 0.48
C ILE A 117 -7.37 -0.13 1.03
N CYS A 118 -7.13 -1.12 0.19
CA CYS A 118 -7.11 -2.53 0.56
C CYS A 118 -5.66 -3.02 0.69
N ASP A 119 -5.19 -3.25 1.92
CA ASP A 119 -3.91 -3.90 2.18
C ASP A 119 -4.03 -5.40 1.92
N SER A 120 -3.46 -5.90 0.83
CA SER A 120 -3.58 -7.31 0.49
C SER A 120 -2.46 -8.14 1.12
N PRO A 121 -2.70 -9.40 1.50
CA PRO A 121 -1.61 -10.33 1.75
C PRO A 121 -0.74 -10.54 0.51
N ALA A 122 0.45 -11.09 0.68
CA ALA A 122 1.34 -11.38 -0.43
C ALA A 122 0.82 -12.53 -1.30
N GLY A 123 1.15 -12.50 -2.58
CA GLY A 123 0.88 -13.61 -3.51
C GLY A 123 -0.56 -13.67 -3.99
N ILE A 124 -1.07 -14.89 -4.16
CA ILE A 124 -2.32 -15.18 -4.86
C ILE A 124 -3.29 -16.03 -4.01
N GLU A 125 -3.10 -16.05 -2.71
CA GLU A 125 -4.02 -16.75 -1.80
C GLU A 125 -5.39 -16.03 -1.74
N LYS A 126 -6.38 -16.68 -1.13
CA LYS A 126 -7.78 -16.22 -1.11
C LYS A 126 -7.95 -14.76 -0.70
N GLY A 127 -7.28 -14.31 0.38
CA GLY A 127 -7.34 -12.91 0.82
C GLY A 127 -6.79 -11.92 -0.21
N ALA A 128 -5.65 -12.26 -0.84
CA ALA A 128 -5.08 -11.44 -1.92
C ALA A 128 -6.01 -11.39 -3.13
N MET A 129 -6.50 -12.56 -3.58
CA MET A 129 -7.43 -12.63 -4.71
C MET A 129 -8.71 -11.84 -4.47
N MET A 130 -9.23 -11.85 -3.23
CA MET A 130 -10.41 -11.10 -2.86
C MET A 130 -10.18 -9.58 -2.94
N ALA A 131 -9.02 -9.10 -2.44
CA ALA A 131 -8.66 -7.68 -2.53
C ALA A 131 -8.44 -7.24 -3.99
N LEU A 132 -7.79 -8.06 -4.82
CA LEU A 132 -7.55 -7.79 -6.24
C LEU A 132 -8.85 -7.76 -7.05
N TYR A 133 -9.79 -8.64 -6.71
CA TYR A 133 -11.04 -8.82 -7.48
C TYR A 133 -11.88 -7.54 -7.53
N PHE A 134 -11.99 -6.81 -6.41
CA PHE A 134 -12.84 -5.61 -6.31
C PHE A 134 -12.12 -4.28 -6.61
N ALA A 135 -10.85 -4.32 -7.01
CA ALA A 135 -10.06 -3.11 -7.21
C ALA A 135 -10.53 -2.26 -8.41
N ASP A 136 -10.61 -0.95 -8.21
CA ASP A 136 -10.72 0.04 -9.28
C ASP A 136 -9.32 0.45 -9.78
N GLU A 137 -8.37 0.58 -8.85
CA GLU A 137 -6.96 0.87 -9.10
C GLU A 137 -6.06 -0.07 -8.27
N ALA A 138 -4.86 -0.33 -8.75
CA ALA A 138 -3.88 -1.18 -8.07
C ALA A 138 -2.51 -0.49 -8.00
N ILE A 139 -1.89 -0.48 -6.81
CA ILE A 139 -0.48 -0.13 -6.63
C ILE A 139 0.28 -1.44 -6.41
N VAL A 140 1.03 -1.85 -7.42
CA VAL A 140 1.87 -3.05 -7.36
C VAL A 140 3.22 -2.67 -6.76
N VAL A 141 3.47 -3.17 -5.55
CA VAL A 141 4.67 -2.88 -4.78
C VAL A 141 5.72 -3.96 -5.05
N THR A 142 6.91 -3.57 -5.47
CA THR A 142 8.03 -4.48 -5.72
C THR A 142 9.34 -3.95 -5.15
N ASN A 143 10.23 -4.85 -4.76
CA ASN A 143 11.64 -4.52 -4.58
C ASN A 143 12.36 -4.68 -5.92
N PRO A 144 13.44 -3.95 -6.19
CA PRO A 144 14.23 -4.07 -7.43
C PRO A 144 15.14 -5.31 -7.42
N GLU A 145 14.52 -6.47 -7.22
CA GLU A 145 15.11 -7.81 -7.24
C GLU A 145 14.42 -8.65 -8.31
N VAL A 146 15.17 -9.42 -9.08
CA VAL A 146 14.65 -10.22 -10.21
C VAL A 146 13.45 -11.08 -9.81
N SER A 147 13.52 -11.76 -8.65
CA SER A 147 12.43 -12.61 -8.16
C SER A 147 11.17 -11.80 -7.83
N SER A 148 11.33 -10.65 -7.18
CA SER A 148 10.20 -9.78 -6.81
C SER A 148 9.50 -9.19 -8.03
N VAL A 149 10.29 -8.76 -9.02
CA VAL A 149 9.77 -8.20 -10.29
C VAL A 149 9.00 -9.26 -11.07
N ARG A 150 9.54 -10.50 -11.18
CA ARG A 150 8.84 -11.62 -11.83
C ARG A 150 7.52 -11.97 -11.13
N ASP A 151 7.50 -11.99 -9.80
CA ASP A 151 6.28 -12.26 -9.05
C ASP A 151 5.25 -11.13 -9.23
N SER A 152 5.72 -9.88 -9.39
CA SER A 152 4.85 -8.72 -9.67
C SER A 152 4.23 -8.78 -11.06
N ASP A 153 4.96 -9.23 -12.08
CA ASP A 153 4.42 -9.47 -13.44
C ASP A 153 3.24 -10.47 -13.40
N ARG A 154 3.36 -11.50 -12.58
CA ARG A 154 2.26 -12.46 -12.39
C ARG A 154 1.01 -11.81 -11.76
N ILE A 155 1.17 -10.91 -10.80
CA ILE A 155 0.06 -10.17 -10.18
C ILE A 155 -0.64 -9.28 -11.21
N LEU A 156 0.11 -8.58 -12.06
CA LEU A 156 -0.44 -7.77 -13.15
C LEU A 156 -1.32 -8.61 -14.09
N GLY A 157 -0.82 -9.79 -14.51
CA GLY A 157 -1.63 -10.71 -15.33
C GLY A 157 -2.93 -11.17 -14.65
N ILE A 158 -2.93 -11.32 -13.31
CA ILE A 158 -4.14 -11.66 -12.55
C ILE A 158 -5.13 -10.49 -12.52
N LEU A 159 -4.66 -9.27 -12.27
CA LEU A 159 -5.49 -8.06 -12.27
C LEU A 159 -6.22 -7.89 -13.61
N GLN A 160 -5.51 -8.10 -14.71
CA GLN A 160 -6.05 -7.99 -16.06
C GLN A 160 -7.06 -9.08 -16.42
N ALA A 161 -6.89 -10.31 -15.88
CA ALA A 161 -7.70 -11.47 -16.28
C ALA A 161 -8.81 -11.84 -15.30
N LYS A 162 -8.67 -11.50 -14.00
CA LYS A 162 -9.52 -12.05 -12.93
C LYS A 162 -10.12 -10.99 -11.99
N SER A 163 -10.03 -9.72 -12.34
CA SER A 163 -10.76 -8.68 -11.60
C SER A 163 -12.24 -8.70 -11.98
N LYS A 164 -13.09 -8.18 -11.08
CA LYS A 164 -14.53 -7.98 -11.38
C LYS A 164 -14.72 -7.14 -12.63
N ARG A 165 -13.88 -6.12 -12.85
CA ARG A 165 -13.90 -5.29 -14.04
C ARG A 165 -13.63 -6.08 -15.33
N ALA A 166 -12.70 -7.05 -15.28
CA ALA A 166 -12.43 -7.93 -16.41
C ALA A 166 -13.60 -8.89 -16.69
N GLU A 167 -14.23 -9.45 -15.65
CA GLU A 167 -15.40 -10.31 -15.80
C GLU A 167 -16.63 -9.55 -16.32
N ASP A 168 -16.84 -8.32 -15.87
CA ASP A 168 -17.95 -7.47 -16.28
C ASP A 168 -17.71 -6.79 -17.65
N GLY A 169 -16.55 -6.98 -18.28
CA GLY A 169 -16.16 -6.31 -19.53
C GLY A 169 -16.05 -4.78 -19.41
N ALA A 170 -15.77 -4.29 -18.20
CA ALA A 170 -15.61 -2.87 -17.91
C ALA A 170 -14.18 -2.40 -18.24
N GLU A 171 -13.93 -1.07 -18.10
CA GLU A 171 -12.58 -0.52 -18.22
C GLU A 171 -11.60 -1.25 -17.26
N PRO A 172 -10.41 -1.63 -17.72
CA PRO A 172 -9.44 -2.36 -16.92
C PRO A 172 -9.09 -1.66 -15.60
N VAL A 173 -8.59 -2.42 -14.63
CA VAL A 173 -8.01 -1.86 -13.41
C VAL A 173 -6.85 -0.95 -13.79
N THR A 174 -6.81 0.27 -13.25
CA THR A 174 -5.68 1.18 -13.46
C THR A 174 -4.50 0.72 -12.62
N GLU A 175 -3.38 0.39 -13.26
CA GLU A 175 -2.20 -0.18 -12.61
C GLU A 175 -1.12 0.88 -12.40
N HIS A 176 -0.51 0.87 -11.22
CA HIS A 176 0.61 1.74 -10.85
C HIS A 176 1.74 0.89 -10.26
N LEU A 177 2.98 1.21 -10.60
CA LEU A 177 4.17 0.56 -10.05
C LEU A 177 4.76 1.41 -8.93
N LEU A 178 5.05 0.79 -7.78
CA LEU A 178 5.82 1.38 -6.69
C LEU A 178 7.04 0.52 -6.39
N ILE A 179 8.24 1.09 -6.56
CA ILE A 179 9.49 0.45 -6.21
C ILE A 179 9.87 0.84 -4.78
N THR A 180 10.15 -0.13 -3.92
CA THR A 180 10.50 0.08 -2.51
C THR A 180 11.89 -0.47 -2.20
N ARG A 181 12.48 -0.04 -1.07
CA ARG A 181 13.83 -0.43 -0.63
C ARG A 181 14.90 -0.16 -1.70
N TYR A 182 14.73 0.91 -2.43
CA TYR A 182 15.65 1.28 -3.49
C TYR A 182 16.94 1.87 -2.93
N SER A 183 18.07 1.43 -3.46
CA SER A 183 19.39 1.95 -3.10
C SER A 183 20.21 2.23 -4.35
N PRO A 184 20.37 3.51 -4.75
CA PRO A 184 21.17 3.88 -5.92
C PRO A 184 22.61 3.35 -5.85
N LYS A 185 23.17 3.26 -4.65
CA LYS A 185 24.51 2.69 -4.43
C LYS A 185 24.57 1.22 -4.80
N ARG A 186 23.56 0.42 -4.42
CA ARG A 186 23.50 -1.02 -4.75
C ARG A 186 23.26 -1.25 -6.23
N VAL A 187 22.52 -0.37 -6.89
CA VAL A 187 22.37 -0.40 -8.36
C VAL A 187 23.74 -0.20 -9.04
N GLN A 188 24.54 0.80 -8.61
CA GLN A 188 25.88 1.02 -9.15
C GLN A 188 26.84 -0.16 -8.96
N LEU A 189 26.64 -0.94 -7.89
CA LEU A 189 27.42 -2.15 -7.61
C LEU A 189 26.91 -3.39 -8.37
N GLY A 190 25.82 -3.28 -9.12
CA GLY A 190 25.20 -4.42 -9.81
C GLY A 190 24.48 -5.40 -8.88
N GLU A 191 24.17 -4.99 -7.64
CA GLU A 191 23.48 -5.82 -6.63
C GLU A 191 21.95 -5.67 -6.70
N MET A 192 21.45 -4.73 -7.48
CA MET A 192 20.04 -4.36 -7.53
C MET A 192 19.70 -3.89 -8.95
N LEU A 193 18.48 -4.20 -9.41
CA LEU A 193 17.98 -3.68 -10.69
C LEU A 193 17.82 -2.16 -10.64
N SER A 194 18.06 -1.49 -11.76
CA SER A 194 17.73 -0.07 -11.89
C SER A 194 16.22 0.15 -12.02
N VAL A 195 15.78 1.38 -11.90
CA VAL A 195 14.37 1.75 -12.13
C VAL A 195 13.97 1.43 -13.57
N GLU A 196 14.87 1.72 -14.52
CA GLU A 196 14.67 1.46 -15.94
C GLU A 196 14.50 -0.02 -16.23
N ASP A 197 15.35 -0.89 -15.64
CA ASP A 197 15.23 -2.34 -15.77
C ASP A 197 13.85 -2.84 -15.30
N VAL A 198 13.40 -2.37 -14.14
CA VAL A 198 12.10 -2.78 -13.57
C VAL A 198 10.94 -2.30 -14.45
N GLN A 199 11.00 -1.05 -14.96
CA GLN A 199 9.97 -0.51 -15.84
C GLN A 199 9.93 -1.19 -17.21
N GLU A 200 11.09 -1.57 -17.76
CA GLU A 200 11.17 -2.31 -19.03
C GLU A 200 10.51 -3.69 -18.93
N ILE A 201 10.67 -4.36 -17.78
CA ILE A 201 10.08 -5.68 -17.51
C ILE A 201 8.57 -5.57 -17.30
N LEU A 202 8.13 -4.69 -16.39
CA LEU A 202 6.72 -4.66 -15.95
C LEU A 202 5.81 -3.80 -16.84
N ARG A 203 6.35 -2.77 -17.51
CA ARG A 203 5.62 -1.87 -18.43
C ARG A 203 4.39 -1.20 -17.83
N VAL A 204 4.44 -0.92 -16.53
CA VAL A 204 3.40 -0.24 -15.77
C VAL A 204 3.89 1.16 -15.38
N PRO A 205 3.02 2.19 -15.41
CA PRO A 205 3.40 3.54 -14.99
C PRO A 205 3.99 3.57 -13.59
N LEU A 206 5.20 4.13 -13.44
CA LEU A 206 5.88 4.28 -12.16
C LEU A 206 5.28 5.45 -11.39
N ILE A 207 4.70 5.15 -10.20
CA ILE A 207 4.13 6.18 -9.33
C ILE A 207 5.15 6.69 -8.30
N GLY A 208 6.21 5.94 -8.01
CA GLY A 208 7.26 6.38 -7.10
C GLY A 208 8.34 5.37 -6.80
N VAL A 209 9.38 5.88 -6.16
CA VAL A 209 10.51 5.10 -5.65
C VAL A 209 10.70 5.45 -4.18
N ILE A 210 10.62 4.45 -3.31
CA ILE A 210 10.81 4.60 -1.86
C ILE A 210 12.22 4.12 -1.52
N PRO A 211 13.07 5.00 -0.98
CA PRO A 211 14.44 4.63 -0.63
C PRO A 211 14.48 3.63 0.54
N GLU A 212 15.53 2.81 0.58
CA GLU A 212 15.82 1.96 1.71
C GLU A 212 16.19 2.83 2.93
N SER A 213 15.50 2.61 4.08
CA SER A 213 15.71 3.42 5.28
C SER A 213 15.32 2.69 6.55
N GLU A 214 16.14 2.85 7.60
CA GLU A 214 15.83 2.37 8.94
C GLU A 214 14.63 3.10 9.59
N GLN A 215 14.30 4.30 9.11
CA GLN A 215 13.17 5.07 9.60
C GLN A 215 11.83 4.37 9.39
N VAL A 216 11.72 3.51 8.38
CA VAL A 216 10.54 2.66 8.17
C VAL A 216 10.30 1.74 9.36
N LEU A 217 11.35 1.08 9.86
CA LEU A 217 11.26 0.19 11.01
C LEU A 217 10.96 0.97 12.29
N GLN A 218 11.60 2.12 12.48
CA GLN A 218 11.37 2.99 13.62
C GLN A 218 9.91 3.49 13.66
N ALA A 219 9.37 3.93 12.53
CA ALA A 219 7.99 4.37 12.41
C ALA A 219 7.00 3.22 12.72
N SER A 220 7.21 2.05 12.14
CA SER A 220 6.40 0.85 12.42
C SER A 220 6.40 0.48 13.91
N ASN A 221 7.57 0.47 14.54
CA ASN A 221 7.69 0.16 15.98
C ASN A 221 7.03 1.21 16.88
N SER A 222 6.91 2.44 16.42
CA SER A 222 6.21 3.51 17.16
C SER A 222 4.70 3.56 16.90
N GLY A 223 4.17 2.67 16.04
CA GLY A 223 2.76 2.67 15.64
C GLY A 223 2.33 3.97 14.95
N SER A 224 3.20 4.47 14.06
CA SER A 224 2.95 5.67 13.27
C SER A 224 3.41 5.45 11.83
N PRO A 225 2.54 5.62 10.81
CA PRO A 225 2.93 5.54 9.41
C PRO A 225 4.11 6.46 9.10
N VAL A 226 5.07 5.99 8.30
CA VAL A 226 6.33 6.71 8.05
C VAL A 226 6.12 8.05 7.32
N VAL A 227 5.01 8.26 6.66
CA VAL A 227 4.63 9.54 6.01
C VAL A 227 4.57 10.70 7.02
N HIS A 228 4.40 10.42 8.31
CA HIS A 228 4.42 11.42 9.39
C HIS A 228 5.82 11.75 9.91
N ALA A 229 6.86 11.03 9.48
CA ALA A 229 8.23 11.26 9.93
C ALA A 229 8.81 12.53 9.28
N ASN A 230 8.83 13.63 10.00
CA ASN A 230 9.35 14.92 9.51
C ASN A 230 10.84 14.81 9.16
N GLY A 231 11.21 15.38 8.00
CA GLY A 231 12.59 15.40 7.52
C GLY A 231 13.09 14.02 7.03
N SER A 232 12.20 13.08 6.80
CA SER A 232 12.51 11.76 6.28
C SER A 232 12.36 11.71 4.76
N ASP A 233 13.41 11.22 4.05
CA ASP A 233 13.34 11.00 2.60
C ASP A 233 12.23 10.02 2.23
N VAL A 234 11.98 9.03 3.08
CA VAL A 234 10.89 8.07 2.88
C VAL A 234 9.53 8.75 3.01
N ALA A 235 9.35 9.62 3.99
CA ALA A 235 8.11 10.38 4.16
C ALA A 235 7.85 11.28 2.95
N GLU A 236 8.87 11.98 2.48
CA GLU A 236 8.78 12.80 1.28
C GLU A 236 8.49 11.97 0.03
N ALA A 237 9.10 10.79 -0.11
CA ALA A 237 8.82 9.88 -1.22
C ALA A 237 7.35 9.42 -1.22
N TYR A 238 6.76 9.08 -0.06
CA TYR A 238 5.33 8.75 0.03
C TYR A 238 4.42 9.94 -0.27
N LYS A 239 4.78 11.16 0.15
CA LYS A 239 4.05 12.38 -0.22
C LYS A 239 4.03 12.60 -1.73
N ASP A 240 5.17 12.37 -2.40
CA ASP A 240 5.28 12.45 -3.86
C ASP A 240 4.44 11.37 -4.56
N VAL A 241 4.41 10.14 -4.01
CA VAL A 241 3.54 9.06 -4.50
C VAL A 241 2.08 9.47 -4.47
N VAL A 242 1.63 10.03 -3.34
CA VAL A 242 0.25 10.51 -3.18
C VAL A 242 -0.05 11.65 -4.16
N ALA A 243 0.86 12.61 -4.31
CA ALA A 243 0.70 13.74 -5.23
C ALA A 243 0.54 13.25 -6.69
N ARG A 244 1.41 12.33 -7.15
CA ARG A 244 1.30 11.76 -8.50
C ARG A 244 0.03 10.92 -8.70
N PHE A 245 -0.38 10.18 -7.69
CA PHE A 245 -1.65 9.43 -7.73
C PHE A 245 -2.85 10.36 -7.89
N LEU A 246 -2.81 11.55 -7.29
CA LEU A 246 -3.82 12.58 -7.42
C LEU A 246 -3.72 13.39 -8.74
N GLY A 247 -2.76 13.05 -9.62
CA GLY A 247 -2.56 13.67 -10.93
C GLY A 247 -1.66 14.90 -10.93
N GLU A 248 -0.92 15.16 -9.84
CA GLU A 248 0.05 16.26 -9.79
C GLU A 248 1.37 15.86 -10.46
N GLU A 249 1.99 16.78 -11.18
CA GLU A 249 3.31 16.56 -11.76
C GLU A 249 4.40 16.70 -10.69
N HIS A 250 5.03 15.59 -10.35
CA HIS A 250 6.17 15.54 -9.43
C HIS A 250 7.30 14.71 -10.03
N GLN A 251 8.55 15.15 -9.89
CA GLN A 251 9.72 14.38 -10.32
C GLN A 251 9.88 13.12 -9.46
N ILE A 252 10.33 12.02 -10.07
CA ILE A 252 10.76 10.83 -9.35
C ILE A 252 12.08 11.14 -8.67
N ARG A 253 12.13 11.12 -7.36
CA ARG A 253 13.31 11.39 -6.54
C ARG A 253 13.96 10.09 -6.06
N PHE A 254 15.13 10.19 -5.45
CA PHE A 254 15.86 9.09 -4.78
C PHE A 254 16.35 7.97 -5.70
N THR A 255 16.48 8.26 -7.01
CA THR A 255 16.97 7.30 -8.00
C THR A 255 18.46 7.41 -8.26
N GLU A 256 19.10 8.52 -7.87
CA GLU A 256 20.51 8.77 -8.06
C GLU A 256 21.29 8.81 -6.74
N VAL A 257 22.58 8.50 -6.81
CA VAL A 257 23.48 8.70 -5.64
C VAL A 257 23.68 10.20 -5.46
N GLU A 258 23.35 10.72 -4.27
CA GLU A 258 23.66 12.11 -3.93
C GLU A 258 25.15 12.39 -4.16
N LYS A 259 25.46 13.27 -5.06
CA LYS A 259 26.81 13.84 -5.19
C LYS A 259 27.04 14.73 -3.97
N ARG A 260 27.59 14.17 -2.88
CA ARG A 260 28.02 14.98 -1.72
C ARG A 260 28.91 16.08 -2.26
N GLY A 261 28.45 17.32 -2.11
CA GLY A 261 29.17 18.50 -2.59
C GLY A 261 30.60 18.51 -2.03
N PHE A 262 31.56 18.88 -2.88
CA PHE A 262 33.00 18.96 -2.59
C PHE A 262 33.32 19.68 -1.26
N PHE A 263 32.47 20.61 -0.83
CA PHE A 263 32.61 21.39 0.42
C PHE A 263 32.35 20.60 1.73
N GLN A 264 31.53 19.54 1.72
CA GLN A 264 31.33 18.73 2.93
C GLN A 264 32.50 17.77 3.24
N ARG A 265 33.39 17.52 2.28
CA ARG A 265 34.64 16.75 2.49
C ARG A 265 35.74 17.54 3.19
N LEU A 266 35.69 18.88 3.15
CA LEU A 266 36.75 19.77 3.68
C LEU A 266 36.59 20.12 5.17
N PHE A 267 35.43 19.87 5.79
CA PHE A 267 35.15 20.26 7.17
C PHE A 267 35.01 19.08 8.15
N ARG A 268 35.56 17.93 7.80
CA ARG A 268 35.64 16.78 8.72
C ARG A 268 37.12 16.41 8.87
N ASN A 269 37.81 17.14 9.75
CA ASN A 269 38.98 16.73 10.49
C ASN A 269 38.64 16.78 11.97
#